data_6f0a7fc749727618baee6a2c2b6a61b6
#
_entry.id   6f0a7fc749727618baee6a2c2b6a61b6
#
_cell.length_a   1.000
_cell.length_b   1.000
_cell.length_c   1.000
_cell.angle_alpha   90.00
_cell.angle_beta   90.00
_cell.angle_gamma   90.00
#
_symmetry.space_group_name_H-M   'P 1'
#
loop_
_entity.id
_entity.type
_entity.pdbx_description
1 polymer ?
#
loop_
_entity_poly.entity_id
_entity_poly.type
_entity_poly.pdbx_seq_one_letter_code
_entity_poly.pdbx_strand_id
1 'polypeptide(L)'
;MKTTFEEKDGKYVMHFEGRLDTAASVQTEQEMKVLHNCEGHDIILDCEKLDYISSSGLRLFLALLKVAKSKGSKVCVASMNDNLRQVFAMTGFTHLFEFV
;
A
#
# COMPACT_ATOMS: atom_id res chain seq x y z
N MET A 1 -6.53 10.07 8.76
CA MET A 1 -5.63 9.09 8.12
C MET A 1 -4.20 9.36 8.56
N LYS A 2 -3.51 8.34 8.99
CA LYS A 2 -2.13 8.46 9.46
C LYS A 2 -1.27 7.39 8.79
N THR A 3 -0.06 7.76 8.36
CA THR A 3 0.92 6.81 7.87
C THR A 3 2.18 6.88 8.71
N THR A 4 2.87 5.76 8.84
CA THR A 4 4.15 5.67 9.52
C THR A 4 5.08 4.84 8.65
N PHE A 5 6.24 5.40 8.34
CA PHE A 5 7.25 4.73 7.53
C PHE A 5 8.37 4.20 8.41
N GLU A 6 8.82 2.97 8.13
CA GLU A 6 10.02 2.43 8.76
C GLU A 6 10.79 1.55 7.78
N GLU A 7 12.08 1.39 8.02
CA GLU A 7 12.90 0.42 7.30
C GLU A 7 13.23 -0.70 8.27
N LYS A 8 12.91 -1.93 7.88
CA LYS A 8 13.08 -3.08 8.75
C LYS A 8 13.59 -4.28 7.96
N ASP A 9 14.70 -4.84 8.38
CA ASP A 9 15.30 -6.03 7.74
C ASP A 9 15.54 -5.82 6.24
N GLY A 10 15.93 -4.61 5.84
CA GLY A 10 16.17 -4.25 4.45
C GLY A 10 14.91 -4.02 3.63
N LYS A 11 13.74 -4.01 4.26
CA LYS A 11 12.46 -3.75 3.60
C LYS A 11 11.89 -2.41 4.04
N TYR A 12 11.15 -1.77 3.14
CA TYR A 12 10.41 -0.56 3.47
C TYR A 12 9.01 -0.95 3.91
N VAL A 13 8.61 -0.51 5.10
CA VAL A 13 7.30 -0.79 5.66
C VAL A 13 6.55 0.50 5.86
N MET A 14 5.34 0.59 5.33
CA MET A 14 4.45 1.72 5.62
C MET A 14 3.19 1.21 6.28
N HIS A 15 2.90 1.75 7.46
CA HIS A 15 1.71 1.43 8.24
C HIS A 15 0.64 2.46 7.93
N PHE A 16 -0.56 1.99 7.65
CA PHE A 16 -1.71 2.85 7.38
C PHE A 16 -2.71 2.72 8.52
N GLU A 17 -3.23 3.85 9.01
CA GLU A 17 -4.18 3.86 10.11
C GLU A 17 -5.33 4.79 9.77
N GLY A 18 -6.55 4.28 9.85
CA GLY A 18 -7.77 5.02 9.64
C GLY A 18 -8.44 4.75 8.31
N ARG A 19 -8.96 5.78 7.67
CA ARG A 19 -9.73 5.67 6.42
C ARG A 19 -8.99 6.33 5.28
N LEU A 20 -8.63 5.53 4.29
CA LEU A 20 -7.99 6.05 3.07
C LEU A 20 -9.09 6.38 2.05
N ASP A 21 -9.83 7.44 2.34
CA ASP A 21 -10.87 7.95 1.47
C ASP A 21 -10.26 8.90 0.39
N THR A 22 -11.11 9.45 -0.46
CA THR A 22 -10.66 10.30 -1.56
C THR A 22 -9.93 11.54 -1.04
N ALA A 23 -10.43 12.16 0.01
CA ALA A 23 -9.79 13.34 0.59
C ALA A 23 -8.41 12.98 1.19
N ALA A 24 -8.33 11.88 1.92
CA ALA A 24 -7.09 11.45 2.54
C ALA A 24 -6.04 11.03 1.50
N SER A 25 -6.46 10.55 0.33
CA SER A 25 -5.52 10.06 -0.68
C SER A 25 -4.58 11.14 -1.20
N VAL A 26 -4.97 12.40 -1.17
CA VAL A 26 -4.13 13.52 -1.60
C VAL A 26 -2.87 13.62 -0.72
N GLN A 27 -3.06 13.62 0.59
CA GLN A 27 -1.94 13.68 1.52
C GLN A 27 -1.15 12.38 1.53
N THR A 28 -1.85 11.25 1.48
CA THR A 28 -1.21 9.93 1.48
C THR A 28 -0.32 9.73 0.26
N GLU A 29 -0.71 10.26 -0.91
CA GLU A 29 0.13 10.21 -2.10
C GLU A 29 1.49 10.86 -1.85
N GLN A 30 1.51 12.01 -1.18
CA GLN A 30 2.76 12.68 -0.84
C GLN A 30 3.61 11.83 0.10
N GLU A 31 2.97 11.23 1.09
CA GLU A 31 3.66 10.40 2.07
C GLU A 31 4.21 9.10 1.48
N MET A 32 3.54 8.54 0.49
CA MET A 32 3.99 7.33 -0.18
C MET A 32 5.15 7.54 -1.15
N LYS A 33 5.51 8.78 -1.45
CA LYS A 33 6.62 9.06 -2.38
C LYS A 33 7.95 8.48 -1.90
N VAL A 34 8.14 8.35 -0.58
CA VAL A 34 9.35 7.73 -0.03
C VAL A 34 9.47 6.27 -0.50
N LEU A 35 8.35 5.59 -0.74
CA LEU A 35 8.34 4.21 -1.21
C LEU A 35 8.71 4.07 -2.69
N HIS A 36 8.61 5.16 -3.46
CA HIS A 36 8.96 5.14 -4.88
C HIS A 36 10.48 5.04 -5.11
N ASN A 37 11.29 5.29 -4.09
CA ASN A 37 12.74 5.11 -4.13
C ASN A 37 13.11 3.74 -3.54
N CYS A 38 12.50 2.68 -4.06
CA CYS A 38 12.57 1.35 -3.48
C CYS A 38 13.63 0.44 -4.09
N GLU A 39 14.57 0.98 -4.85
CA GLU A 39 15.62 0.18 -5.47
C GLU A 39 16.40 -0.61 -4.42
N GLY A 40 16.41 -1.95 -4.60
CA GLY A 40 17.08 -2.84 -3.66
C GLY A 40 16.25 -3.17 -2.42
N HIS A 41 15.02 -2.67 -2.30
CA HIS A 41 14.17 -2.91 -1.14
C HIS A 41 12.78 -3.39 -1.57
N ASP A 42 12.30 -4.47 -0.95
CA ASP A 42 10.91 -4.85 -1.08
C ASP A 42 10.06 -3.97 -0.15
N ILE A 43 8.77 -3.87 -0.47
CA ILE A 43 7.85 -2.98 0.25
C ILE A 43 6.75 -3.79 0.90
N ILE A 44 6.42 -3.44 2.14
CA ILE A 44 5.27 -4.00 2.85
C ILE A 44 4.31 -2.85 3.17
N LEU A 45 3.07 -2.97 2.70
CA LEU A 45 1.99 -2.05 3.04
C LEU A 45 1.18 -2.70 4.15
N ASP A 46 1.41 -2.25 5.38
CA ASP A 46 0.74 -2.80 6.55
C ASP A 46 -0.62 -2.15 6.73
N CYS A 47 -1.66 -2.92 6.54
CA CYS A 47 -3.05 -2.48 6.59
C CYS A 47 -3.78 -2.94 7.85
N GLU A 48 -3.06 -3.33 8.89
CA GLU A 48 -3.69 -3.83 10.12
C GLU A 48 -4.69 -2.84 10.71
N LYS A 49 -4.37 -1.55 10.67
CA LYS A 49 -5.21 -0.48 11.22
C LYS A 49 -5.93 0.33 10.14
N LEU A 50 -5.92 -0.15 8.91
CA LEU A 50 -6.63 0.50 7.81
C LEU A 50 -8.06 -0.02 7.80
N ASP A 51 -9.03 0.88 8.00
CA ASP A 51 -10.44 0.52 8.11
C ASP A 51 -11.17 0.56 6.78
N TYR A 52 -10.71 1.40 5.85
CA TYR A 52 -11.41 1.62 4.59
C TYR A 52 -10.43 2.12 3.53
N ILE A 53 -10.65 1.71 2.29
CA ILE A 53 -9.88 2.21 1.16
C ILE A 53 -10.83 2.56 0.00
N SER A 54 -10.66 3.78 -0.54
CA SER A 54 -11.42 4.24 -1.70
C SER A 54 -10.73 3.82 -3.00
N SER A 55 -11.41 4.03 -4.14
CA SER A 55 -10.79 3.80 -5.44
C SER A 55 -9.55 4.67 -5.64
N SER A 56 -9.57 5.90 -5.12
CA SER A 56 -8.39 6.78 -5.17
C SER A 56 -7.22 6.18 -4.38
N GLY A 57 -7.50 5.61 -3.20
CA GLY A 57 -6.48 4.93 -2.40
C GLY A 57 -5.93 3.70 -3.10
N LEU A 58 -6.80 2.90 -3.73
CA LEU A 58 -6.36 1.74 -4.50
C LEU A 58 -5.42 2.13 -5.64
N ARG A 59 -5.69 3.28 -6.28
CA ARG A 59 -4.82 3.79 -7.35
C ARG A 59 -3.42 4.12 -6.84
N LEU A 60 -3.30 4.60 -5.61
CA LEU A 60 -1.99 4.86 -5.01
C LEU A 60 -1.21 3.56 -4.84
N PHE A 61 -1.88 2.51 -4.38
CA PHE A 61 -1.24 1.20 -4.23
C PHE A 61 -0.83 0.64 -5.60
N LEU A 62 -1.70 0.79 -6.60
CA LEU A 62 -1.40 0.31 -7.95
C LEU A 62 -0.23 1.09 -8.57
N ALA A 63 -0.20 2.41 -8.39
CA ALA A 63 0.90 3.23 -8.90
C ALA A 63 2.23 2.81 -8.28
N LEU A 64 2.24 2.54 -6.96
CA LEU A 64 3.42 2.04 -6.29
C LEU A 64 3.86 0.69 -6.84
N LEU A 65 2.91 -0.21 -7.09
CA LEU A 65 3.21 -1.53 -7.64
C LEU A 65 3.92 -1.42 -8.98
N LYS A 66 3.45 -0.52 -9.85
CA LYS A 66 4.06 -0.31 -11.16
C LYS A 66 5.49 0.22 -11.05
N VAL A 67 5.72 1.17 -10.15
CA VAL A 67 7.06 1.71 -9.91
C VAL A 67 7.97 0.62 -9.35
N ALA A 68 7.50 -0.13 -8.38
CA ALA A 68 8.28 -1.20 -7.74
C ALA A 68 8.69 -2.26 -8.75
N LYS A 69 7.77 -2.68 -9.63
CA LYS A 69 8.08 -3.67 -10.67
C LYS A 69 9.16 -3.17 -11.62
N SER A 70 9.12 -1.89 -11.98
CA SER A 70 10.14 -1.32 -12.87
C SER A 70 11.52 -1.29 -12.23
N LYS A 71 11.58 -1.35 -10.92
CA LYS A 71 12.82 -1.33 -10.13
C LYS A 71 13.21 -2.70 -9.57
N GLY A 72 12.46 -3.75 -9.93
CA GLY A 72 12.74 -5.10 -9.48
C GLY A 72 12.34 -5.37 -8.03
N SER A 73 11.52 -4.52 -7.42
CA SER A 73 11.05 -4.68 -6.04
C SER A 73 9.66 -5.32 -6.01
N LYS A 74 9.36 -6.02 -4.90
CA LYS A 74 8.05 -6.61 -4.67
C LYS A 74 7.25 -5.74 -3.72
N VAL A 75 5.92 -5.75 -3.90
CA VAL A 75 5.00 -5.07 -2.98
C VAL A 75 4.08 -6.11 -2.36
N CYS A 76 4.13 -6.19 -1.03
CA CYS A 76 3.25 -7.08 -0.25
C CYS A 76 2.25 -6.23 0.52
N VAL A 77 1.03 -6.74 0.67
CA VAL A 77 0.00 -6.12 1.50
C VAL A 77 -0.24 -7.03 2.69
N ALA A 78 -0.10 -6.48 3.88
CA ALA A 78 -0.14 -7.25 5.11
C ALA A 78 -1.38 -6.92 5.94
N SER A 79 -1.92 -7.94 6.59
CA SER A 79 -2.91 -7.80 7.68
C SER A 79 -4.20 -7.09 7.29
N MET A 80 -4.70 -7.33 6.09
CA MET A 80 -5.97 -6.75 5.67
C MET A 80 -7.14 -7.42 6.38
N ASN A 81 -8.14 -6.61 6.76
CA ASN A 81 -9.41 -7.14 7.26
C ASN A 81 -10.27 -7.67 6.10
N ASP A 82 -11.38 -8.33 6.44
CA ASP A 82 -12.25 -8.95 5.43
C ASP A 82 -12.86 -7.94 4.47
N ASN A 83 -13.22 -6.75 4.95
CA ASN A 83 -13.78 -5.70 4.11
C ASN A 83 -12.79 -5.25 3.04
N LEU A 84 -11.53 -5.04 3.42
CA LEU A 84 -10.48 -4.66 2.48
C LEU A 84 -10.21 -5.77 1.48
N ARG A 85 -10.20 -7.02 1.95
CA ARG A 85 -10.00 -8.18 1.05
C ARG A 85 -11.09 -8.24 -0.01
N GLN A 86 -12.34 -7.97 0.37
CA GLN A 86 -13.45 -7.94 -0.56
C GLN A 86 -13.29 -6.84 -1.61
N VAL A 87 -12.87 -5.65 -1.18
CA VAL A 87 -12.64 -4.52 -2.11
C VAL A 87 -11.56 -4.89 -3.13
N PHE A 88 -10.46 -5.49 -2.68
CA PHE A 88 -9.40 -5.92 -3.59
C PHE A 88 -9.88 -7.01 -4.54
N ALA A 89 -10.69 -7.96 -4.05
CA ALA A 89 -11.24 -9.02 -4.88
C ALA A 89 -12.19 -8.48 -5.95
N MET A 90 -13.08 -7.55 -5.57
CA MET A 90 -14.06 -6.96 -6.49
C MET A 90 -13.41 -6.13 -7.59
N THR A 91 -12.28 -5.51 -7.30
CA THR A 91 -11.55 -4.69 -8.28
C THR A 91 -10.52 -5.49 -9.09
N GLY A 92 -10.37 -6.79 -8.80
CA GLY A 92 -9.39 -7.63 -9.48
C GLY A 92 -7.96 -7.45 -8.97
N PHE A 93 -7.76 -6.70 -7.91
CA PHE A 93 -6.43 -6.40 -7.40
C PHE A 93 -5.81 -7.55 -6.60
N THR A 94 -6.60 -8.56 -6.23
CA THR A 94 -6.11 -9.71 -5.47
C THR A 94 -4.94 -10.43 -6.16
N HIS A 95 -4.92 -10.43 -7.49
CA HIS A 95 -3.90 -11.12 -8.27
C HIS A 95 -2.66 -10.25 -8.55
N LEU A 96 -2.70 -8.96 -8.20
CA LEU A 96 -1.61 -8.03 -8.50
C LEU A 96 -0.61 -7.89 -7.36
N PHE A 97 -1.04 -8.13 -6.13
CA PHE A 97 -0.20 -8.00 -4.93
C PHE A 97 0.02 -9.34 -4.28
N GLU A 98 1.13 -9.45 -3.54
CA GLU A 98 1.33 -10.56 -2.62
C GLU A 98 0.70 -10.18 -1.27
N PHE A 99 -0.05 -11.11 -0.67
CA PHE A 99 -0.71 -10.89 0.61
C PHE A 99 -0.05 -11.75 1.68
N VAL A 100 0.24 -11.14 2.80
CA VAL A 100 0.90 -11.80 3.94
C VAL A 100 0.15 -11.57 5.26
#